data_2c4f7599dc408dad6e24420225a9813d
#
_entry.id   2c4f7599dc408dad6e24420225a9813d
#
_cell.length_a   1.000
_cell.length_b   1.000
_cell.length_c   1.000
_cell.angle_alpha   90.00
_cell.angle_beta   90.00
_cell.angle_gamma   90.00
#
_symmetry.space_group_name_H-M   'P 1'
#
loop_
_entity.id
_entity.type
_entity.pdbx_description
1 polymer ?
#
loop_
_entity_poly.entity_id
_entity_poly.type
_entity_poly.pdbx_seq_one_letter_code
_entity_poly.pdbx_strand_id
1 'polypeptide(L)'
;MQISINANRCEPSPMRKFHPLAVAAEQRGKKIYHLNIGQPDIATPSAYFEAVRKYDPQTLAYDASPGNPELIRAVQNYYAGLGVDLEPRDILITTGGSEALLLTCLSILDPYTEVIIPEPYYPNYTTLSMRQAVSSGPCPRIHGRATAMPSGSGSRV
;
A
#
# COMPACT_ATOMS: atom_id res chain seq x y z
N MET A 1 -18.00 -21.08 -14.44
CA MET A 1 -17.92 -19.87 -13.59
C MET A 1 -17.22 -18.79 -14.39
N GLN A 2 -17.82 -17.62 -14.61
CA GLN A 2 -17.19 -16.53 -15.35
C GLN A 2 -16.49 -15.58 -14.36
N ILE A 3 -15.25 -15.21 -14.70
CA ILE A 3 -14.50 -14.16 -13.95
C ILE A 3 -15.09 -12.80 -14.34
N SER A 4 -15.17 -11.88 -13.38
CA SER A 4 -15.71 -10.54 -13.62
C SER A 4 -14.89 -9.77 -14.68
N ILE A 5 -15.55 -8.85 -15.40
CA ILE A 5 -14.89 -7.98 -16.38
C ILE A 5 -13.74 -7.19 -15.74
N ASN A 6 -13.92 -6.73 -14.50
CA ASN A 6 -12.90 -5.98 -13.79
C ASN A 6 -11.69 -6.83 -13.44
N ALA A 7 -11.88 -8.09 -13.06
CA ALA A 7 -10.77 -9.02 -12.82
C ALA A 7 -9.99 -9.30 -14.12
N ASN A 8 -10.69 -9.42 -15.24
CA ASN A 8 -10.07 -9.64 -16.56
C ASN A 8 -9.27 -8.42 -17.07
N ARG A 9 -9.60 -7.21 -16.60
CA ARG A 9 -8.88 -5.96 -16.91
C ARG A 9 -7.62 -5.77 -16.08
N CYS A 10 -7.48 -6.50 -14.96
CA CYS A 10 -6.30 -6.40 -14.13
C CYS A 10 -5.12 -7.11 -14.79
N GLU A 11 -4.10 -6.35 -15.14
CA GLU A 11 -2.86 -6.93 -15.63
C GLU A 11 -2.08 -7.65 -14.53
N PRO A 12 -1.35 -8.73 -14.86
CA PRO A 12 -0.42 -9.35 -13.93
C PRO A 12 0.62 -8.35 -13.43
N SER A 13 1.02 -8.45 -12.16
CA SER A 13 2.03 -7.57 -11.59
C SER A 13 3.33 -7.58 -12.42
N PRO A 14 3.77 -6.43 -12.96
CA PRO A 14 4.99 -6.34 -13.76
C PRO A 14 6.24 -6.73 -12.96
N MET A 15 6.20 -6.59 -11.63
CA MET A 15 7.30 -6.99 -10.75
C MET A 15 7.46 -8.51 -10.66
N ARG A 16 6.39 -9.27 -10.87
CA ARG A 16 6.40 -10.74 -10.73
C ARG A 16 6.57 -11.49 -12.03
N LYS A 17 6.48 -10.83 -13.19
CA LYS A 17 6.57 -11.52 -14.50
C LYS A 17 7.90 -12.24 -14.71
N PHE A 18 8.98 -11.79 -14.08
CA PHE A 18 10.30 -12.41 -14.18
C PHE A 18 10.56 -13.49 -13.12
N HIS A 19 9.63 -13.71 -12.18
CA HIS A 19 9.81 -14.69 -11.12
C HIS A 19 10.11 -16.11 -11.64
N PRO A 20 9.40 -16.66 -12.65
CA PRO A 20 9.73 -17.98 -13.17
C PRO A 20 11.15 -18.07 -13.76
N LEU A 21 11.64 -16.99 -14.37
CA LEU A 21 13.00 -16.93 -14.93
C LEU A 21 14.05 -16.88 -13.82
N ALA A 22 13.78 -16.13 -12.74
CA ALA A 22 14.65 -16.09 -11.57
C ALA A 22 14.77 -17.47 -10.94
N VAL A 23 13.65 -18.14 -10.65
CA VAL A 23 13.62 -19.49 -10.09
C VAL A 23 14.41 -20.48 -10.98
N ALA A 24 14.19 -20.47 -12.29
CA ALA A 24 14.93 -21.34 -13.21
C ALA A 24 16.43 -21.03 -13.25
N ALA A 25 16.84 -19.80 -13.03
CA ALA A 25 18.25 -19.42 -12.96
C ALA A 25 18.88 -19.88 -11.63
N GLU A 26 18.16 -19.73 -10.51
CA GLU A 26 18.60 -20.21 -9.19
C GLU A 26 18.79 -21.72 -9.17
N GLN A 27 17.87 -22.48 -9.79
CA GLN A 27 18.00 -23.93 -9.94
C GLN A 27 19.25 -24.35 -10.73
N ARG A 28 19.77 -23.46 -11.59
CA ARG A 28 21.04 -23.65 -12.31
C ARG A 28 22.26 -23.12 -11.54
N GLY A 29 22.10 -22.82 -10.25
CA GLY A 29 23.18 -22.33 -9.39
C GLY A 29 23.56 -20.85 -9.60
N LYS A 30 22.71 -20.06 -10.30
CA LYS A 30 22.94 -18.62 -10.45
C LYS A 30 22.44 -17.87 -9.22
N LYS A 31 23.26 -16.98 -8.67
CA LYS A 31 22.83 -16.05 -7.62
C LYS A 31 22.00 -14.93 -8.25
N ILE A 32 20.76 -14.76 -7.79
CA ILE A 32 19.84 -13.71 -8.25
C ILE A 32 19.76 -12.61 -7.20
N TYR A 33 19.83 -11.36 -7.63
CA TYR A 33 19.62 -10.18 -6.81
C TYR A 33 18.28 -9.55 -7.17
N HIS A 34 17.32 -9.58 -6.23
CA HIS A 34 15.96 -9.09 -6.44
C HIS A 34 15.91 -7.58 -6.16
N LEU A 35 16.12 -6.76 -7.19
CA LEU A 35 16.00 -5.29 -7.09
C LEU A 35 14.59 -4.78 -7.40
N ASN A 36 13.66 -5.67 -7.71
CA ASN A 36 12.27 -5.38 -8.06
C ASN A 36 11.31 -5.49 -6.86
N ILE A 37 11.81 -5.84 -5.67
CA ILE A 37 11.02 -5.98 -4.45
C ILE A 37 11.64 -5.09 -3.38
N GLY A 38 10.83 -4.21 -2.80
CA GLY A 38 11.24 -3.34 -1.68
C GLY A 38 11.25 -4.10 -0.35
N GLN A 39 12.00 -5.21 -0.27
CA GLN A 39 12.17 -5.98 0.95
C GLN A 39 13.20 -5.31 1.84
N PRO A 40 12.86 -4.94 3.11
CA PRO A 40 13.87 -4.45 4.05
C PRO A 40 14.96 -5.50 4.30
N ASP A 41 16.21 -5.07 4.37
CA ASP A 41 17.38 -5.90 4.69
C ASP A 41 17.94 -5.64 6.11
N ILE A 42 17.32 -4.72 6.85
CA ILE A 42 17.62 -4.44 8.25
C ILE A 42 16.74 -5.26 9.18
N ALA A 43 17.26 -5.60 10.35
CA ALA A 43 16.51 -6.35 11.35
C ALA A 43 15.31 -5.54 11.85
N THR A 44 14.15 -6.20 11.95
CA THR A 44 12.97 -5.62 12.62
C THR A 44 13.31 -5.33 14.08
N PRO A 45 12.92 -4.16 14.62
CA PRO A 45 13.18 -3.82 16.01
C PRO A 45 12.72 -4.91 16.99
N SER A 46 13.57 -5.29 17.95
CA SER A 46 13.26 -6.35 18.93
C SER A 46 12.02 -6.04 19.75
N ALA A 47 11.78 -4.75 20.04
CA ALA A 47 10.60 -4.27 20.76
C ALA A 47 9.27 -4.73 20.12
N TYR A 48 9.20 -4.83 18.78
CA TYR A 48 8.02 -5.38 18.10
C TYR A 48 7.77 -6.84 18.53
N PHE A 49 8.79 -7.69 18.43
CA PHE A 49 8.64 -9.10 18.79
C PHE A 49 8.40 -9.32 20.28
N GLU A 50 8.97 -8.47 21.13
CA GLU A 50 8.73 -8.50 22.58
C GLU A 50 7.28 -8.13 22.90
N ALA A 51 6.74 -7.10 22.26
CA ALA A 51 5.33 -6.71 22.40
C ALA A 51 4.39 -7.84 21.98
N VAL A 52 4.65 -8.45 20.81
CA VAL A 52 3.85 -9.60 20.33
C VAL A 52 3.91 -10.78 21.30
N ARG A 53 5.09 -11.12 21.84
CA ARG A 53 5.24 -12.24 22.80
C ARG A 53 4.56 -11.97 24.15
N LYS A 54 4.48 -10.69 24.55
CA LYS A 54 3.83 -10.28 25.81
C LYS A 54 2.32 -10.13 25.67
N TYR A 55 1.82 -10.10 24.44
CA TYR A 55 0.38 -9.99 24.19
C TYR A 55 -0.28 -11.34 24.44
N ASP A 56 -0.94 -11.44 25.59
CA ASP A 56 -1.61 -12.66 26.07
C ASP A 56 -3.04 -12.32 26.54
N PRO A 57 -3.93 -11.92 25.62
CA PRO A 57 -5.32 -11.65 25.98
C PRO A 57 -6.06 -12.96 26.22
N GLN A 58 -6.90 -13.02 27.27
CA GLN A 58 -7.75 -14.17 27.53
C GLN A 58 -8.78 -14.41 26.41
N THR A 59 -9.13 -13.37 25.70
CA THR A 59 -10.10 -13.42 24.58
C THR A 59 -9.64 -12.45 23.49
N LEU A 60 -9.58 -12.93 22.26
CA LEU A 60 -9.42 -12.06 21.08
C LEU A 60 -10.79 -11.51 20.73
N ALA A 61 -11.12 -10.33 21.24
CA ALA A 61 -12.37 -9.65 20.98
C ALA A 61 -12.25 -8.80 19.68
N TYR A 62 -13.41 -8.42 19.14
CA TYR A 62 -13.47 -7.42 18.10
C TYR A 62 -13.04 -6.06 18.64
N ASP A 63 -12.32 -5.32 17.83
CA ASP A 63 -11.96 -3.93 18.12
C ASP A 63 -13.05 -2.96 17.63
N ALA A 64 -12.92 -1.68 17.98
CA ALA A 64 -13.81 -0.65 17.48
C ALA A 64 -13.66 -0.50 15.95
N SER A 65 -14.73 -0.09 15.25
CA SER A 65 -14.73 0.05 13.79
C SER A 65 -13.63 0.96 13.23
N PRO A 66 -13.25 2.09 13.88
CA PRO A 66 -12.11 2.89 13.43
C PRO A 66 -10.75 2.25 13.73
N GLY A 67 -10.70 1.23 14.56
CA GLY A 67 -9.50 0.57 15.03
C GLY A 67 -9.26 0.77 16.53
N ASN A 68 -8.18 0.16 17.01
CA ASN A 68 -7.80 0.20 18.41
C ASN A 68 -7.48 1.65 18.86
N PRO A 69 -8.11 2.17 19.95
CA PRO A 69 -7.91 3.56 20.40
C PRO A 69 -6.47 3.87 20.81
N GLU A 70 -5.74 2.90 21.33
CA GLU A 70 -4.33 3.09 21.71
C GLU A 70 -3.46 3.22 20.45
N LEU A 71 -3.74 2.43 19.41
CA LEU A 71 -3.05 2.53 18.13
C LEU A 71 -3.36 3.87 17.45
N ILE A 72 -4.63 4.32 17.45
CA ILE A 72 -5.02 5.62 16.91
C ILE A 72 -4.24 6.74 17.61
N ARG A 73 -4.14 6.70 18.94
CA ARG A 73 -3.35 7.68 19.72
C ARG A 73 -1.86 7.63 19.37
N ALA A 74 -1.30 6.44 19.16
CA ALA A 74 0.10 6.30 18.76
C ALA A 74 0.34 6.90 17.36
N VAL A 75 -0.59 6.71 16.43
CA VAL A 75 -0.56 7.32 15.09
C VAL A 75 -0.65 8.84 15.17
N GLN A 76 -1.56 9.40 16.01
CA GLN A 76 -1.65 10.83 16.23
C GLN A 76 -0.32 11.42 16.73
N ASN A 77 0.28 10.80 17.76
CA ASN A 77 1.56 11.25 18.31
C ASN A 77 2.69 11.19 17.27
N TYR A 78 2.71 10.16 16.43
CA TYR A 78 3.68 10.06 15.36
C TYR A 78 3.55 11.21 14.37
N TYR A 79 2.35 11.51 13.91
CA TYR A 79 2.11 12.59 12.94
C TYR A 79 2.29 13.99 13.56
N ALA A 80 1.93 14.18 14.83
CA ALA A 80 2.21 15.42 15.54
C ALA A 80 3.72 15.72 15.59
N GLY A 81 4.56 14.67 15.76
CA GLY A 81 6.02 14.79 15.67
C GLY A 81 6.53 15.22 14.28
N LEU A 82 5.71 15.09 13.25
CA LEU A 82 5.99 15.56 11.88
C LEU A 82 5.31 16.89 11.55
N GLY A 83 4.67 17.54 12.54
CA GLY A 83 3.96 18.82 12.37
C GLY A 83 2.57 18.66 11.74
N VAL A 84 1.97 17.47 11.78
CA VAL A 84 0.62 17.21 11.29
C VAL A 84 -0.28 16.86 12.46
N ASP A 85 -1.23 17.74 12.78
CA ASP A 85 -2.22 17.53 13.82
C ASP A 85 -3.43 16.78 13.24
N LEU A 86 -3.74 15.62 13.84
CA LEU A 86 -4.88 14.79 13.47
C LEU A 86 -5.76 14.56 14.68
N GLU A 87 -7.07 14.59 14.48
CA GLU A 87 -8.03 14.12 15.49
C GLU A 87 -8.29 12.62 15.36
N PRO A 88 -8.78 11.92 16.40
CA PRO A 88 -9.07 10.48 16.31
C PRO A 88 -10.01 10.11 15.14
N ARG A 89 -10.95 11.01 14.80
CA ARG A 89 -11.89 10.83 13.69
C ARG A 89 -11.24 10.89 12.30
N ASP A 90 -10.03 11.44 12.21
CA ASP A 90 -9.30 11.57 10.94
C ASP A 90 -8.48 10.31 10.64
N ILE A 91 -8.52 9.32 11.53
CA ILE A 91 -7.71 8.11 11.45
C ILE A 91 -8.60 6.87 11.39
N LEU A 92 -8.37 6.04 10.37
CA LEU A 92 -8.96 4.72 10.24
C LEU A 92 -7.84 3.69 10.15
N ILE A 93 -7.83 2.74 11.06
CA ILE A 93 -6.87 1.63 11.06
C ILE A 93 -7.35 0.54 10.12
N THR A 94 -6.44 0.07 9.27
CA THR A 94 -6.71 -0.96 8.26
C THR A 94 -5.71 -2.10 8.36
N THR A 95 -6.04 -3.24 7.75
CA THR A 95 -5.12 -4.38 7.65
C THR A 95 -4.06 -4.12 6.56
N GLY A 96 -3.22 -3.12 6.82
CA GLY A 96 -2.15 -2.69 5.93
C GLY A 96 -2.58 -1.69 4.85
N GLY A 97 -1.58 -1.13 4.15
CA GLY A 97 -1.77 -0.05 3.18
C GLY A 97 -2.61 -0.42 1.96
N SER A 98 -2.67 -1.68 1.57
CA SER A 98 -3.51 -2.11 0.43
C SER A 98 -5.00 -2.00 0.74
N GLU A 99 -5.42 -2.30 1.96
CA GLU A 99 -6.80 -2.09 2.39
C GLU A 99 -7.11 -0.59 2.51
N ALA A 100 -6.20 0.20 3.08
CA ALA A 100 -6.35 1.64 3.15
C ALA A 100 -6.58 2.25 1.76
N LEU A 101 -5.76 1.89 0.78
CA LEU A 101 -5.91 2.33 -0.61
C LEU A 101 -7.24 1.86 -1.22
N LEU A 102 -7.63 0.62 -0.97
CA LEU A 102 -8.90 0.08 -1.46
C LEU A 102 -10.09 0.88 -0.90
N LEU A 103 -10.13 1.09 0.41
CA LEU A 103 -11.20 1.85 1.06
C LEU A 103 -11.21 3.32 0.59
N THR A 104 -10.04 3.93 0.44
CA THR A 104 -9.92 5.28 -0.11
C THR A 104 -10.50 5.35 -1.53
N CYS A 105 -10.06 4.44 -2.43
CA CYS A 105 -10.58 4.40 -3.79
C CYS A 105 -12.10 4.18 -3.82
N LEU A 106 -12.62 3.27 -2.96
CA LEU A 106 -14.05 3.02 -2.84
C LEU A 106 -14.85 4.26 -2.40
N SER A 107 -14.25 5.09 -1.58
CA SER A 107 -14.91 6.25 -0.99
C SER A 107 -14.90 7.50 -1.87
N ILE A 108 -13.91 7.62 -2.76
CA ILE A 108 -13.69 8.86 -3.51
C ILE A 108 -13.75 8.70 -5.03
N LEU A 109 -13.78 7.46 -5.55
CA LEU A 109 -13.81 7.23 -6.98
C LEU A 109 -15.16 6.71 -7.44
N ASP A 110 -15.73 7.40 -8.41
CA ASP A 110 -16.90 7.00 -9.17
C ASP A 110 -16.54 6.63 -10.62
N PRO A 111 -17.42 5.96 -11.37
CA PRO A 111 -17.28 5.87 -12.82
C PRO A 111 -17.12 7.28 -13.42
N TYR A 112 -16.14 7.44 -14.33
CA TYR A 112 -15.78 8.71 -14.99
C TYR A 112 -14.94 9.69 -14.16
N THR A 113 -14.54 9.36 -12.92
CA THR A 113 -13.54 10.17 -12.21
C THR A 113 -12.14 9.92 -12.77
N GLU A 114 -11.24 10.88 -12.54
CA GLU A 114 -9.84 10.77 -12.97
C GLU A 114 -8.94 10.72 -11.75
N VAL A 115 -7.89 9.91 -11.84
CA VAL A 115 -6.87 9.77 -10.78
C VAL A 115 -5.52 10.16 -11.35
N ILE A 116 -4.80 11.03 -10.65
CA ILE A 116 -3.43 11.37 -10.98
C ILE A 116 -2.51 10.56 -10.08
N ILE A 117 -1.65 9.73 -10.68
CA ILE A 117 -0.67 8.92 -9.97
C ILE A 117 0.71 9.32 -10.49
N PRO A 118 1.56 9.98 -9.68
CA PRO A 118 2.91 10.34 -10.08
C PRO A 118 3.75 9.09 -10.37
N GLU A 119 4.53 9.10 -11.45
CA GLU A 119 5.48 8.04 -11.78
C GLU A 119 6.89 8.36 -11.25
N PRO A 120 7.68 7.34 -10.83
CA PRO A 120 7.33 5.92 -10.74
C PRO A 120 6.44 5.61 -9.53
N TYR A 121 5.49 4.67 -9.67
CA TYR A 121 4.54 4.32 -8.62
C TYR A 121 4.47 2.80 -8.38
N TYR A 122 3.91 2.43 -7.24
CA TYR A 122 3.63 1.05 -6.90
C TYR A 122 2.46 0.52 -7.73
N PRO A 123 2.62 -0.58 -8.49
CA PRO A 123 1.62 -1.05 -9.46
C PRO A 123 0.23 -1.32 -8.90
N ASN A 124 0.11 -1.55 -7.58
CA ASN A 124 -1.19 -1.75 -6.95
C ASN A 124 -2.09 -0.51 -7.01
N TYR A 125 -1.54 0.69 -7.17
CA TYR A 125 -2.35 1.91 -7.30
C TYR A 125 -3.27 1.82 -8.51
N THR A 126 -2.76 1.42 -9.66
CA THR A 126 -3.58 1.18 -10.86
C THR A 126 -4.59 0.07 -10.66
N THR A 127 -4.18 -1.06 -10.10
CA THR A 127 -5.07 -2.20 -9.88
C THR A 127 -6.23 -1.84 -8.95
N LEU A 128 -5.95 -1.10 -7.87
CA LEU A 128 -6.96 -0.73 -6.89
C LEU A 128 -7.91 0.34 -7.43
N SER A 129 -7.41 1.36 -8.13
CA SER A 129 -8.25 2.38 -8.76
C SER A 129 -9.12 1.82 -9.88
N MET A 130 -8.62 0.90 -10.70
CA MET A 130 -9.40 0.25 -11.76
C MET A 130 -10.53 -0.64 -11.24
N ARG A 131 -10.35 -1.25 -10.07
CA ARG A 131 -11.37 -2.11 -9.46
C ARG A 131 -12.64 -1.35 -9.06
N GLN A 132 -12.55 -0.06 -8.83
CA GLN A 132 -13.65 0.77 -8.37
C GLN A 132 -14.56 1.25 -9.50
N ALA A 133 -14.12 1.18 -10.74
CA ALA A 133 -14.96 1.42 -11.92
C ALA A 133 -16.01 0.30 -12.13
N VAL A 134 -16.69 -0.13 -11.06
CA VAL A 134 -17.50 -1.38 -10.98
C VAL A 134 -18.89 -1.27 -11.59
N SER A 135 -19.36 -0.14 -12.04
CA SER A 135 -20.59 -0.08 -12.81
C SER A 135 -20.28 0.30 -14.25
N SER A 136 -20.76 -0.47 -15.19
CA SER A 136 -20.96 -0.25 -16.66
C SER A 136 -20.46 1.04 -17.36
N GLY A 137 -19.53 1.77 -16.75
CA GLY A 137 -18.87 2.98 -17.27
C GLY A 137 -17.40 2.77 -17.63
N PRO A 138 -16.77 3.68 -18.37
CA PRO A 138 -15.34 3.63 -18.64
C PRO A 138 -14.54 3.73 -17.34
N CYS A 139 -13.40 3.04 -17.30
CA CYS A 139 -12.42 3.07 -16.22
C CYS A 139 -11.96 4.52 -15.93
N PRO A 140 -11.70 4.88 -14.66
CA PRO A 140 -11.05 6.15 -14.34
C PRO A 140 -9.80 6.34 -15.19
N ARG A 141 -9.63 7.52 -15.76
CA ARG A 141 -8.40 7.84 -16.50
C ARG A 141 -7.28 8.03 -15.50
N ILE A 142 -6.19 7.30 -15.71
CA ILE A 142 -4.97 7.44 -14.91
C ILE A 142 -4.03 8.34 -15.70
N HIS A 143 -3.71 9.50 -15.16
CA HIS A 143 -2.73 10.40 -15.72
C HIS A 143 -1.43 10.29 -14.91
N GLY A 144 -0.40 9.67 -15.51
CA GLY A 144 0.97 9.67 -15.00
C GLY A 144 1.82 10.60 -15.84
N ARG A 145 2.33 11.68 -15.27
CA ARG A 145 3.48 12.41 -15.80
C ARG A 145 4.50 12.54 -14.67
N ALA A 146 5.68 12.00 -14.88
CA ALA A 146 6.82 12.29 -14.04
C ALA A 146 7.19 13.77 -14.21
N THR A 147 6.75 14.64 -13.30
CA THR A 147 7.45 15.88 -13.06
C THR A 147 8.60 15.54 -12.11
N ALA A 148 9.83 15.63 -12.63
CA ALA A 148 11.01 15.54 -11.78
C ALA A 148 10.86 16.53 -10.62
N MET A 149 10.88 16.02 -9.39
CA MET A 149 11.01 16.89 -8.22
C MET A 149 12.27 17.71 -8.40
N PRO A 150 12.25 19.03 -8.21
CA PRO A 150 13.47 19.81 -8.22
C PRO A 150 14.39 19.25 -7.14
N SER A 151 15.60 18.89 -7.53
CA SER A 151 16.67 18.50 -6.60
C SER A 151 16.83 19.65 -5.61
N GLY A 152 16.33 19.48 -4.39
CA GLY A 152 16.53 20.44 -3.31
C GLY A 152 18.03 20.56 -3.09
N SER A 153 18.58 21.72 -3.41
CA SER A 153 19.91 22.11 -3.04
C SER A 153 19.97 22.14 -1.50
N GLY A 154 20.47 21.06 -0.91
CA GLY A 154 20.78 21.00 0.50
C GLY A 154 21.90 21.98 0.80
N SER A 155 21.57 23.15 1.30
CA SER A 155 22.52 23.95 2.08
C SER A 155 22.65 23.30 3.46
N ARG A 156 23.80 22.74 3.72
CA ARG A 156 24.26 22.40 5.07
C ARG A 156 24.34 23.71 5.89
N VAL A 157 23.73 23.71 7.03
CA VAL A 157 24.20 24.40 8.23
C VAL A 157 24.08 23.44 9.39
#